data_c70fc6a01edb9c5ad5de18eb7baf4b61
#
_entry.id   c70fc6a01edb9c5ad5de18eb7baf4b61
#
_cell.length_a   1.000
_cell.length_b   1.000
_cell.length_c   1.000
_cell.angle_alpha   90.00
_cell.angle_beta   90.00
_cell.angle_gamma   90.00
#
_symmetry.space_group_name_H-M   'P 1'
#
loop_
_entity.id
_entity.type
_entity.pdbx_description
1 polymer ?
#
loop_
_entity_poly.entity_id
_entity_poly.type
_entity_poly.pdbx_seq_one_letter_code
_entity_poly.pdbx_strand_id
1 'polypeptide(L)'
;RYVWENHRVEIDWPDPEQLEKIPYRSKKELEGDVRIVTYPGADICACCGIHVAASGEIGQIMLVSSKRDRGGTQLEMVCGGRALRFSKETAAAVERLQQEAQQARFRLTGMELEHFAAIARQKQGQGDQLLFEEGLSPDSVRKLAVQVMETCGGRCAVFSGDDTEGYKYAVGEKDGDLREWTKTMNAALDGRGGGKPFFVQGSVRASRKEIEKFFETES
;
A
#
# COMPACT_ATOMS: atom_id res chain seq x y z
N ARG A 1 -25.15 -14.35 9.85
CA ARG A 1 -25.78 -15.07 10.98
C ARG A 1 -26.90 -15.95 10.47
N TYR A 2 -27.95 -15.45 9.81
CA TYR A 2 -29.14 -16.19 9.34
C TYR A 2 -28.81 -17.48 8.57
N VAL A 3 -27.83 -17.45 7.67
CA VAL A 3 -27.37 -18.64 6.92
C VAL A 3 -26.82 -19.73 7.88
N TRP A 4 -26.10 -19.35 8.92
CA TRP A 4 -25.52 -20.28 9.91
C TRP A 4 -26.56 -20.89 10.84
N GLU A 5 -27.69 -20.21 11.07
CA GLU A 5 -28.82 -20.69 11.89
C GLU A 5 -29.64 -21.73 11.15
N ASN A 6 -29.43 -21.89 9.84
CA ASN A 6 -30.01 -22.92 8.97
C ASN A 6 -31.53 -23.04 9.04
N HIS A 7 -32.23 -21.91 8.88
CA HIS A 7 -33.69 -21.85 8.90
C HIS A 7 -34.26 -22.57 7.68
N ARG A 8 -35.32 -23.36 7.88
CA ARG A 8 -36.07 -24.02 6.82
C ARG A 8 -36.80 -22.96 5.98
N VAL A 9 -36.78 -23.10 4.66
CA VAL A 9 -37.54 -22.25 3.74
C VAL A 9 -38.92 -22.89 3.56
N GLU A 10 -39.97 -22.08 3.75
CA GLU A 10 -41.35 -22.50 3.61
C GLU A 10 -41.90 -22.03 2.28
N ILE A 11 -42.67 -22.90 1.59
CA ILE A 11 -43.25 -22.62 0.28
C ILE A 11 -44.72 -23.00 0.34
N ASP A 12 -45.60 -22.01 0.11
CA ASP A 12 -47.02 -22.14 0.17
C ASP A 12 -47.70 -21.56 -1.06
N TRP A 13 -48.95 -22.02 -1.30
CA TRP A 13 -49.83 -21.54 -2.34
C TRP A 13 -51.17 -21.15 -1.67
N PRO A 14 -51.20 -19.96 -0.98
CA PRO A 14 -52.39 -19.52 -0.25
C PRO A 14 -53.53 -19.25 -1.18
N ASP A 15 -54.76 -19.48 -0.71
CA ASP A 15 -55.94 -19.01 -1.40
C ASP A 15 -56.03 -17.46 -1.36
N PRO A 16 -56.92 -16.84 -2.16
CA PRO A 16 -57.00 -15.38 -2.25
C PRO A 16 -57.27 -14.69 -0.91
N GLU A 17 -58.09 -15.30 -0.02
CA GLU A 17 -58.41 -14.70 1.30
C GLU A 17 -57.25 -14.76 2.26
N GLN A 18 -56.45 -15.81 2.16
CA GLN A 18 -55.22 -15.96 2.93
C GLN A 18 -54.12 -15.04 2.39
N LEU A 19 -54.00 -14.92 1.06
CA LEU A 19 -53.00 -14.08 0.41
C LEU A 19 -53.12 -12.60 0.80
N GLU A 20 -54.33 -12.08 0.93
CA GLU A 20 -54.55 -10.69 1.39
C GLU A 20 -54.02 -10.41 2.79
N LYS A 21 -53.89 -11.43 3.63
CA LYS A 21 -53.41 -11.30 5.02
C LYS A 21 -51.88 -11.46 5.17
N ILE A 22 -51.21 -11.91 4.11
CA ILE A 22 -49.75 -12.17 4.15
C ILE A 22 -49.01 -10.90 3.68
N PRO A 23 -48.14 -10.30 4.50
CA PRO A 23 -47.36 -9.12 4.11
C PRO A 23 -46.16 -9.53 3.26
N TYR A 24 -46.42 -9.97 2.02
CA TYR A 24 -45.36 -10.41 1.12
C TYR A 24 -44.87 -9.29 0.20
N ARG A 25 -43.63 -9.39 -0.22
CA ARG A 25 -42.98 -8.53 -1.21
C ARG A 25 -43.16 -9.11 -2.61
N SER A 26 -43.57 -8.28 -3.58
CA SER A 26 -43.63 -8.64 -5.00
C SER A 26 -43.00 -7.55 -5.88
N LYS A 27 -42.41 -7.95 -7.00
CA LYS A 27 -41.88 -7.02 -8.02
C LYS A 27 -42.95 -6.58 -9.05
N LYS A 28 -44.05 -7.29 -9.13
CA LYS A 28 -45.14 -7.06 -10.10
C LYS A 28 -46.48 -7.28 -9.42
N GLU A 29 -47.53 -6.74 -9.98
CA GLU A 29 -48.89 -7.20 -9.70
C GLU A 29 -49.04 -8.62 -10.20
N LEU A 30 -49.65 -9.48 -9.40
CA LEU A 30 -49.79 -10.91 -9.66
C LEU A 30 -51.25 -11.26 -9.85
N GLU A 31 -51.54 -12.02 -10.89
CA GLU A 31 -52.85 -12.59 -11.17
C GLU A 31 -52.77 -14.12 -11.08
N GLY A 32 -53.83 -14.76 -10.62
CA GLY A 32 -53.95 -16.21 -10.49
C GLY A 32 -53.24 -16.75 -9.22
N ASP A 33 -52.79 -18.00 -9.28
CA ASP A 33 -52.18 -18.68 -8.15
C ASP A 33 -50.80 -18.11 -7.81
N VAL A 34 -50.66 -17.60 -6.61
CA VAL A 34 -49.42 -16.93 -6.13
C VAL A 34 -48.62 -17.87 -5.22
N ARG A 35 -47.38 -18.16 -5.64
CA ARG A 35 -46.45 -18.94 -4.81
C ARG A 35 -45.72 -18.01 -3.85
N ILE A 36 -45.91 -18.24 -2.56
CA ILE A 36 -45.24 -17.52 -1.48
C ILE A 36 -44.03 -18.33 -0.97
N VAL A 37 -42.91 -17.66 -0.86
CA VAL A 37 -41.67 -18.22 -0.29
C VAL A 37 -41.32 -17.42 0.95
N THR A 38 -41.27 -18.11 2.09
CA THR A 38 -40.99 -17.51 3.38
C THR A 38 -39.62 -17.95 3.89
N TYR A 39 -38.80 -16.99 4.20
CA TYR A 39 -37.59 -17.13 5.01
C TYR A 39 -37.93 -16.64 6.41
N PRO A 40 -38.25 -17.51 7.37
CA PRO A 40 -38.78 -17.12 8.68
C PRO A 40 -37.93 -16.08 9.40
N GLY A 41 -38.53 -14.94 9.75
CA GLY A 41 -37.81 -13.84 10.40
C GLY A 41 -36.91 -12.98 9.51
N ALA A 42 -36.86 -13.26 8.19
CA ALA A 42 -36.00 -12.51 7.25
C ALA A 42 -36.80 -11.89 6.09
N ASP A 43 -37.55 -12.70 5.33
CA ASP A 43 -38.29 -12.19 4.14
C ASP A 43 -39.48 -13.10 3.80
N ILE A 44 -40.53 -12.49 3.26
CA ILE A 44 -41.68 -13.16 2.67
C ILE A 44 -41.88 -12.57 1.28
N CYS A 45 -41.80 -13.39 0.24
CA CYS A 45 -41.89 -12.89 -1.11
C CYS A 45 -42.70 -13.81 -2.04
N ALA A 46 -43.39 -13.22 -3.00
CA ALA A 46 -43.93 -13.94 -4.12
C ALA A 46 -42.82 -14.22 -5.13
N CYS A 47 -42.50 -15.50 -5.35
CA CYS A 47 -41.39 -15.87 -6.22
C CYS A 47 -41.62 -17.24 -6.89
N CYS A 48 -41.46 -17.27 -8.22
CA CYS A 48 -41.52 -18.51 -9.02
C CYS A 48 -40.12 -19.15 -9.22
N GLY A 49 -39.04 -18.56 -8.69
CA GLY A 49 -37.68 -19.03 -8.83
C GLY A 49 -37.39 -20.29 -8.02
N ILE A 50 -36.20 -20.85 -8.25
CA ILE A 50 -35.68 -22.00 -7.49
C ILE A 50 -35.10 -21.45 -6.18
N HIS A 51 -35.45 -22.13 -5.08
CA HIS A 51 -34.97 -21.82 -3.74
C HIS A 51 -34.32 -23.04 -3.09
N VAL A 52 -33.42 -22.80 -2.17
CA VAL A 52 -32.86 -23.84 -1.29
C VAL A 52 -33.90 -24.32 -0.29
N ALA A 53 -33.78 -25.53 0.23
CA ALA A 53 -34.67 -26.06 1.26
C ALA A 53 -34.42 -25.44 2.63
N ALA A 54 -33.18 -25.04 2.90
CA ALA A 54 -32.80 -24.35 4.14
C ALA A 54 -31.73 -23.28 3.88
N SER A 55 -31.72 -22.23 4.70
CA SER A 55 -30.79 -21.10 4.53
C SER A 55 -29.32 -21.50 4.60
N GLY A 56 -28.98 -22.55 5.33
CA GLY A 56 -27.62 -23.08 5.42
C GLY A 56 -27.06 -23.60 4.09
N GLU A 57 -27.91 -24.06 3.18
CA GLU A 57 -27.49 -24.52 1.85
C GLU A 57 -26.94 -23.40 0.95
N ILE A 58 -27.23 -22.12 1.27
CA ILE A 58 -26.64 -20.96 0.61
C ILE A 58 -25.11 -20.95 0.83
N GLY A 59 -24.65 -21.41 1.99
CA GLY A 59 -23.26 -21.43 2.37
C GLY A 59 -22.66 -20.01 2.54
N GLN A 60 -21.37 -19.88 2.29
CA GLN A 60 -20.69 -18.59 2.37
C GLN A 60 -21.24 -17.62 1.32
N ILE A 61 -21.53 -16.38 1.74
CA ILE A 61 -21.86 -15.28 0.86
C ILE A 61 -20.65 -14.34 0.83
N MET A 62 -20.21 -13.98 -0.37
CA MET A 62 -19.10 -13.04 -0.57
C MET A 62 -19.52 -11.91 -1.50
N LEU A 63 -19.30 -10.68 -1.05
CA LEU A 63 -19.44 -9.48 -1.87
C LEU A 63 -18.19 -9.33 -2.73
N VAL A 64 -18.35 -9.40 -4.05
CA VAL A 64 -17.26 -9.30 -5.04
C VAL A 64 -17.00 -7.86 -5.41
N SER A 65 -18.07 -7.11 -5.69
CA SER A 65 -17.97 -5.70 -6.05
C SER A 65 -19.20 -4.90 -5.62
N SER A 66 -19.00 -3.60 -5.50
CA SER A 66 -20.10 -2.64 -5.35
C SER A 66 -19.87 -1.45 -6.27
N LYS A 67 -20.92 -1.02 -6.96
CA LYS A 67 -20.88 0.10 -7.91
C LYS A 67 -22.07 1.01 -7.68
N ARG A 68 -21.84 2.32 -7.66
CA ARG A 68 -22.93 3.30 -7.62
C ARG A 68 -23.71 3.26 -8.93
N ASP A 69 -25.02 3.13 -8.85
CA ASP A 69 -25.94 3.15 -9.97
C ASP A 69 -27.10 4.12 -9.69
N ARG A 70 -27.87 4.47 -10.71
CA ARG A 70 -28.98 5.47 -10.73
C ARG A 70 -29.87 5.38 -9.49
N GLY A 71 -29.54 6.15 -8.45
CA GLY A 71 -30.31 6.23 -7.20
C GLY A 71 -30.11 5.08 -6.21
N GLY A 72 -29.10 4.21 -6.43
CA GLY A 72 -28.78 3.08 -5.53
C GLY A 72 -27.37 2.57 -5.65
N THR A 73 -27.18 1.36 -5.18
CA THR A 73 -25.89 0.63 -5.27
C THR A 73 -26.13 -0.74 -5.89
N GLN A 74 -25.44 -1.02 -6.97
CA GLN A 74 -25.38 -2.36 -7.55
C GLN A 74 -24.33 -3.18 -6.78
N LEU A 75 -24.73 -4.32 -6.26
CA LEU A 75 -23.85 -5.26 -5.57
C LEU A 75 -23.71 -6.52 -6.42
N GLU A 76 -22.47 -6.95 -6.61
CA GLU A 76 -22.14 -8.24 -7.18
C GLU A 76 -21.70 -9.18 -6.06
N MET A 77 -22.33 -10.34 -5.98
CA MET A 77 -22.04 -11.32 -4.95
C MET A 77 -22.04 -12.74 -5.49
N VAL A 78 -21.30 -13.61 -4.83
CA VAL A 78 -21.27 -15.05 -5.07
C VAL A 78 -21.54 -15.79 -3.78
N CYS A 79 -22.12 -17.00 -3.88
CA CYS A 79 -22.40 -17.84 -2.70
C CYS A 79 -21.98 -19.28 -2.91
N GLY A 80 -21.94 -20.04 -1.78
CA GLY A 80 -21.65 -21.45 -1.74
C GLY A 80 -20.28 -21.79 -2.34
N GLY A 81 -20.24 -22.82 -3.17
CA GLY A 81 -19.00 -23.29 -3.80
C GLY A 81 -18.32 -22.23 -4.70
N ARG A 82 -19.09 -21.28 -5.28
CA ARG A 82 -18.52 -20.16 -6.03
C ARG A 82 -17.78 -19.19 -5.13
N ALA A 83 -18.32 -18.87 -3.95
CA ALA A 83 -17.67 -18.01 -2.97
C ALA A 83 -16.38 -18.64 -2.47
N LEU A 84 -16.38 -19.94 -2.19
CA LEU A 84 -15.18 -20.67 -1.76
C LEU A 84 -14.08 -20.68 -2.84
N ARG A 85 -14.46 -20.90 -4.12
CA ARG A 85 -13.48 -20.81 -5.22
C ARG A 85 -12.91 -19.39 -5.34
N PHE A 86 -13.76 -18.39 -5.35
CA PHE A 86 -13.33 -17.00 -5.43
C PHE A 86 -12.37 -16.62 -4.30
N SER A 87 -12.67 -17.04 -3.05
CA SER A 87 -11.75 -16.85 -1.91
C SER A 87 -10.39 -17.47 -2.14
N LYS A 88 -10.34 -18.73 -2.61
CA LYS A 88 -9.09 -19.45 -2.86
C LYS A 88 -8.27 -18.79 -3.99
N GLU A 89 -8.92 -18.43 -5.08
CA GLU A 89 -8.28 -17.77 -6.22
C GLU A 89 -7.72 -16.40 -5.84
N THR A 90 -8.49 -15.63 -5.05
CA THR A 90 -8.04 -14.33 -4.54
C THR A 90 -6.86 -14.47 -3.59
N ALA A 91 -6.90 -15.42 -2.66
CA ALA A 91 -5.79 -15.69 -1.75
C ALA A 91 -4.50 -16.06 -2.51
N ALA A 92 -4.61 -16.97 -3.49
CA ALA A 92 -3.47 -17.36 -4.33
C ALA A 92 -2.93 -16.20 -5.18
N ALA A 93 -3.80 -15.33 -5.69
CA ALA A 93 -3.39 -14.13 -6.44
C ALA A 93 -2.66 -13.12 -5.54
N VAL A 94 -3.14 -12.89 -4.32
CA VAL A 94 -2.47 -12.01 -3.35
C VAL A 94 -1.09 -12.56 -2.99
N GLU A 95 -0.96 -13.85 -2.71
CA GLU A 95 0.33 -14.46 -2.41
C GLU A 95 1.33 -14.32 -3.56
N ARG A 96 0.89 -14.58 -4.80
CA ARG A 96 1.72 -14.39 -6.00
C ARG A 96 2.19 -12.94 -6.14
N LEU A 97 1.28 -11.97 -6.01
CA LEU A 97 1.62 -10.54 -6.11
C LEU A 97 2.60 -10.10 -5.01
N GLN A 98 2.47 -10.64 -3.80
CA GLN A 98 3.40 -10.37 -2.71
C GLN A 98 4.81 -10.91 -3.04
N GLN A 99 4.91 -12.12 -3.58
CA GLN A 99 6.18 -12.72 -4.00
C GLN A 99 6.83 -11.92 -5.16
N GLU A 100 6.05 -11.53 -6.15
CA GLU A 100 6.52 -10.70 -7.27
C GLU A 100 7.04 -9.34 -6.77
N ALA A 101 6.29 -8.68 -5.87
CA ALA A 101 6.69 -7.40 -5.28
C ALA A 101 7.99 -7.54 -4.45
N GLN A 102 8.12 -8.62 -3.69
CA GLN A 102 9.35 -8.90 -2.92
C GLN A 102 10.56 -9.12 -3.83
N GLN A 103 10.39 -9.91 -4.90
CA GLN A 103 11.46 -10.14 -5.88
C GLN A 103 11.86 -8.86 -6.61
N ALA A 104 10.88 -8.00 -6.98
CA ALA A 104 11.15 -6.72 -7.61
C ALA A 104 11.95 -5.79 -6.67
N ARG A 105 11.58 -5.71 -5.40
CA ARG A 105 12.33 -4.95 -4.38
C ARG A 105 13.76 -5.46 -4.21
N PHE A 106 13.94 -6.77 -4.18
CA PHE A 106 15.28 -7.38 -4.07
C PHE A 106 16.17 -7.03 -5.28
N ARG A 107 15.61 -7.12 -6.50
CA ARG A 107 16.35 -6.72 -7.72
C ARG A 107 16.70 -5.24 -7.71
N LEU A 108 15.76 -4.36 -7.37
CA LEU A 108 16.02 -2.92 -7.27
C LEU A 108 17.14 -2.60 -6.26
N THR A 109 17.12 -3.24 -5.07
CA THR A 109 18.17 -3.07 -4.09
C THR A 109 19.54 -3.55 -4.61
N GLY A 110 19.57 -4.66 -5.34
CA GLY A 110 20.81 -5.15 -5.97
C GLY A 110 21.38 -4.16 -7.00
N MET A 111 20.52 -3.66 -7.90
CA MET A 111 20.93 -2.66 -8.90
C MET A 111 21.40 -1.35 -8.25
N GLU A 112 20.73 -0.90 -7.19
CA GLU A 112 21.14 0.29 -6.43
C GLU A 112 22.51 0.12 -5.81
N LEU A 113 22.78 -1.03 -5.18
CA LEU A 113 24.10 -1.33 -4.60
C LEU A 113 25.21 -1.41 -5.64
N GLU A 114 24.95 -2.01 -6.80
CA GLU A 114 25.90 -2.04 -7.92
C GLU A 114 26.20 -0.63 -8.44
N HIS A 115 25.16 0.22 -8.58
CA HIS A 115 25.32 1.61 -8.98
C HIS A 115 26.18 2.38 -7.97
N PHE A 116 25.88 2.25 -6.67
CA PHE A 116 26.66 2.90 -5.62
C PHE A 116 28.13 2.42 -5.60
N ALA A 117 28.36 1.13 -5.80
CA ALA A 117 29.71 0.60 -5.93
C ALA A 117 30.47 1.13 -7.15
N ALA A 118 29.77 1.42 -8.24
CA ALA A 118 30.35 2.05 -9.41
C ALA A 118 30.75 3.51 -9.13
N ILE A 119 29.88 4.29 -8.47
CA ILE A 119 30.19 5.66 -8.03
C ILE A 119 31.40 5.66 -7.08
N ALA A 120 31.40 4.79 -6.06
CA ALA A 120 32.49 4.70 -5.09
C ALA A 120 33.84 4.37 -5.76
N ARG A 121 33.84 3.47 -6.74
CA ARG A 121 35.07 3.17 -7.53
C ARG A 121 35.54 4.37 -8.35
N GLN A 122 34.62 5.12 -8.97
CA GLN A 122 34.95 6.32 -9.73
C GLN A 122 35.54 7.42 -8.85
N LYS A 123 35.12 7.49 -7.58
CA LYS A 123 35.55 8.50 -6.61
C LYS A 123 36.73 8.07 -5.73
N GLN A 124 37.28 6.89 -5.98
CA GLN A 124 38.36 6.34 -5.19
C GLN A 124 39.61 7.25 -5.20
N GLY A 125 40.11 7.60 -3.99
CA GLY A 125 41.32 8.40 -3.81
C GLY A 125 41.23 9.86 -4.26
N GLN A 126 40.04 10.38 -4.52
CA GLN A 126 39.86 11.76 -5.02
C GLN A 126 39.69 12.80 -3.88
N GLY A 127 39.80 12.38 -2.63
CA GLY A 127 39.62 13.28 -1.48
C GLY A 127 38.13 13.58 -1.22
N ASP A 128 37.87 14.81 -0.80
CA ASP A 128 36.51 15.25 -0.46
C ASP A 128 35.54 15.18 -1.64
N GLN A 129 34.35 14.65 -1.40
CA GLN A 129 33.33 14.44 -2.41
C GLN A 129 32.01 15.06 -1.99
N LEU A 130 31.42 15.85 -2.89
CA LEU A 130 30.04 16.34 -2.79
C LEU A 130 29.23 15.75 -3.95
N LEU A 131 28.21 14.95 -3.61
CA LEU A 131 27.38 14.24 -4.57
C LEU A 131 25.91 14.66 -4.44
N PHE A 132 25.27 14.84 -5.58
CA PHE A 132 23.82 15.05 -5.67
C PHE A 132 23.22 13.94 -6.50
N GLU A 133 22.31 13.17 -5.88
CA GLU A 133 21.61 12.06 -6.52
C GLU A 133 20.10 12.26 -6.35
N GLU A 134 19.34 12.11 -7.42
CA GLU A 134 17.89 12.32 -7.37
C GLU A 134 17.15 11.05 -6.92
N GLY A 135 16.04 11.24 -6.20
CA GLY A 135 15.08 10.18 -5.89
C GLY A 135 15.55 9.11 -4.91
N LEU A 136 16.67 9.31 -4.22
CA LEU A 136 17.13 8.35 -3.22
C LEU A 136 16.32 8.42 -1.93
N SER A 137 16.02 7.25 -1.36
CA SER A 137 15.50 7.16 0.00
C SER A 137 16.55 7.60 1.03
N PRO A 138 16.19 8.02 2.26
CA PRO A 138 17.17 8.36 3.28
C PRO A 138 18.16 7.22 3.60
N ASP A 139 17.71 5.95 3.51
CA ASP A 139 18.57 4.79 3.68
C ASP A 139 19.54 4.61 2.50
N SER A 140 19.10 4.88 1.28
CA SER A 140 19.94 4.86 0.08
C SER A 140 21.00 5.95 0.08
N VAL A 141 20.64 7.19 0.49
CA VAL A 141 21.59 8.30 0.70
C VAL A 141 22.68 7.88 1.69
N ARG A 142 22.28 7.28 2.82
CA ARG A 142 23.22 6.75 3.82
C ARG A 142 24.13 5.67 3.25
N LYS A 143 23.60 4.71 2.50
CA LYS A 143 24.37 3.62 1.90
C LYS A 143 25.40 4.12 0.90
N LEU A 144 25.01 5.06 0.03
CA LEU A 144 25.94 5.67 -0.92
C LEU A 144 27.05 6.43 -0.21
N ALA A 145 26.71 7.27 0.77
CA ALA A 145 27.69 8.03 1.54
C ALA A 145 28.71 7.11 2.25
N VAL A 146 28.25 6.00 2.84
CA VAL A 146 29.16 5.01 3.47
C VAL A 146 30.11 4.40 2.44
N GLN A 147 29.60 3.97 1.27
CA GLN A 147 30.45 3.32 0.27
C GLN A 147 31.50 4.27 -0.31
N VAL A 148 31.13 5.53 -0.57
CA VAL A 148 32.09 6.51 -1.10
C VAL A 148 33.10 6.94 -0.02
N MET A 149 32.66 7.19 1.23
CA MET A 149 33.52 7.53 2.37
C MET A 149 34.66 6.51 2.57
N GLU A 150 34.35 5.22 2.40
CA GLU A 150 35.35 4.16 2.58
C GLU A 150 36.46 4.18 1.54
N THR A 151 36.27 4.83 0.40
CA THR A 151 37.18 4.75 -0.76
C THR A 151 37.70 6.11 -1.24
N CYS A 152 37.03 7.21 -0.98
CA CYS A 152 37.41 8.53 -1.52
C CYS A 152 38.67 9.11 -0.88
N GLY A 153 38.96 8.78 0.39
CA GLY A 153 40.13 9.29 1.13
C GLY A 153 39.91 10.67 1.73
N GLY A 154 38.68 11.12 1.87
CA GLY A 154 38.27 12.38 2.47
C GLY A 154 36.83 12.34 2.98
N ARG A 155 36.25 13.51 3.15
CA ARG A 155 34.84 13.66 3.52
C ARG A 155 33.94 13.35 2.31
N CYS A 156 32.92 12.54 2.52
CA CYS A 156 31.89 12.30 1.51
C CYS A 156 30.55 12.86 1.97
N ALA A 157 29.98 13.77 1.22
CA ALA A 157 28.64 14.33 1.41
C ALA A 157 27.74 13.93 0.24
N VAL A 158 26.62 13.31 0.54
CA VAL A 158 25.60 12.93 -0.43
C VAL A 158 24.30 13.63 -0.09
N PHE A 159 23.72 14.29 -1.09
CA PHE A 159 22.44 14.98 -1.01
C PHE A 159 21.46 14.36 -1.98
N SER A 160 20.19 14.22 -1.58
CA SER A 160 19.10 13.79 -2.46
C SER A 160 17.84 14.58 -2.16
N GLY A 161 17.23 15.13 -3.20
CA GLY A 161 16.08 16.01 -3.13
C GLY A 161 16.10 17.04 -4.23
N ASP A 162 15.38 18.13 -4.02
CA ASP A 162 15.31 19.26 -4.94
C ASP A 162 15.20 20.61 -4.19
N ASP A 163 15.32 21.72 -4.93
CA ASP A 163 15.29 23.07 -4.37
C ASP A 163 13.91 23.49 -3.82
N THR A 164 12.85 22.71 -4.09
CA THR A 164 11.48 23.00 -3.66
C THR A 164 11.16 22.35 -2.31
N GLU A 165 11.50 21.08 -2.17
CA GLU A 165 11.21 20.28 -0.97
C GLU A 165 12.41 20.20 -0.02
N GLY A 166 13.60 20.61 -0.49
CA GLY A 166 14.86 20.49 0.19
C GLY A 166 15.53 19.14 0.00
N TYR A 167 16.65 18.95 0.66
CA TYR A 167 17.51 17.78 0.48
C TYR A 167 17.60 16.93 1.74
N LYS A 168 17.56 15.61 1.58
CA LYS A 168 18.07 14.64 2.57
C LYS A 168 19.56 14.53 2.38
N TYR A 169 20.32 14.44 3.47
CA TYR A 169 21.77 14.31 3.40
C TYR A 169 22.34 13.19 4.27
N ALA A 170 23.46 12.70 3.86
CA ALA A 170 24.37 11.93 4.71
C ALA A 170 25.82 12.38 4.43
N VAL A 171 26.57 12.65 5.49
CA VAL A 171 27.98 13.03 5.40
C VAL A 171 28.81 12.10 6.26
N GLY A 172 29.86 11.57 5.68
CA GLY A 172 30.81 10.69 6.37
C GLY A 172 32.25 11.10 6.15
N GLU A 173 33.09 10.94 7.18
CA GLU A 173 34.52 11.17 7.15
C GLU A 173 35.15 10.13 8.08
N LYS A 174 35.94 9.19 7.52
CA LYS A 174 36.35 7.97 8.20
C LYS A 174 37.10 8.21 9.50
N ASP A 175 38.03 9.15 9.51
CA ASP A 175 38.89 9.49 10.64
C ASP A 175 38.58 10.89 11.22
N GLY A 176 37.41 11.47 10.87
CA GLY A 176 37.02 12.82 11.25
C GLY A 176 36.06 12.90 12.43
N ASP A 177 35.82 14.14 12.89
CA ASP A 177 34.77 14.48 13.84
C ASP A 177 33.85 15.55 13.25
N LEU A 178 32.73 15.13 12.72
CA LEU A 178 31.76 15.97 12.02
C LEU A 178 30.78 16.72 12.94
N ARG A 179 30.87 16.57 14.27
CA ARG A 179 29.82 17.09 15.19
C ARG A 179 29.70 18.62 15.15
N GLU A 180 30.81 19.33 15.25
CA GLU A 180 30.81 20.81 15.21
C GLU A 180 30.55 21.31 13.78
N TRP A 181 31.20 20.70 12.79
CA TRP A 181 30.99 20.99 11.39
C TRP A 181 29.50 20.83 11.00
N THR A 182 28.83 19.77 11.48
CA THR A 182 27.40 19.55 11.24
C THR A 182 26.53 20.64 11.84
N LYS A 183 26.87 21.16 13.01
CA LYS A 183 26.15 22.28 13.60
C LYS A 183 26.24 23.54 12.72
N THR A 184 27.45 23.85 12.24
CA THR A 184 27.71 24.96 11.33
C THR A 184 26.93 24.80 10.02
N MET A 185 27.00 23.61 9.40
CA MET A 185 26.28 23.29 8.19
C MET A 185 24.75 23.42 8.37
N ASN A 186 24.20 22.85 9.44
CA ASN A 186 22.77 22.93 9.71
C ASN A 186 22.31 24.39 9.96
N ALA A 187 23.12 25.19 10.64
CA ALA A 187 22.81 26.61 10.84
C ALA A 187 22.84 27.42 9.54
N ALA A 188 23.80 27.13 8.66
CA ALA A 188 23.97 27.84 7.38
C ALA A 188 22.93 27.44 6.33
N LEU A 189 22.47 26.19 6.33
CA LEU A 189 21.63 25.61 5.30
C LEU A 189 20.18 25.32 5.76
N ASP A 190 19.72 25.96 6.84
CA ASP A 190 18.41 25.68 7.48
C ASP A 190 18.17 24.17 7.65
N GLY A 191 19.18 23.49 8.22
CA GLY A 191 19.24 22.06 8.32
C GLY A 191 18.88 21.53 9.70
N ARG A 192 18.55 20.22 9.71
CA ARG A 192 18.35 19.43 10.93
C ARG A 192 18.95 18.07 10.75
N GLY A 193 19.79 17.66 11.68
CA GLY A 193 20.39 16.33 11.63
C GLY A 193 21.50 16.20 12.65
N GLY A 194 22.14 15.05 12.62
CA GLY A 194 23.25 14.69 13.52
C GLY A 194 23.59 13.23 13.39
N GLY A 195 24.46 12.75 14.27
CA GLY A 195 24.87 11.35 14.23
C GLY A 195 26.08 11.07 15.08
N LYS A 196 26.92 10.17 14.60
CA LYS A 196 28.20 9.79 15.22
C LYS A 196 29.29 10.76 14.77
N PRO A 197 30.47 10.80 15.49
CA PRO A 197 31.58 11.68 15.10
C PRO A 197 31.99 11.57 13.63
N PHE A 198 32.03 10.35 13.11
CA PHE A 198 32.51 10.07 11.75
C PHE A 198 31.37 10.00 10.71
N PHE A 199 30.08 10.10 11.11
CA PHE A 199 28.95 9.95 10.20
C PHE A 199 27.70 10.64 10.72
N VAL A 200 27.17 11.57 9.93
CA VAL A 200 25.97 12.35 10.24
C VAL A 200 24.95 12.27 9.11
N GLN A 201 23.68 12.46 9.44
CA GLN A 201 22.60 12.46 8.46
C GLN A 201 21.46 13.41 8.89
N GLY A 202 20.70 13.87 7.92
CA GLY A 202 19.61 14.80 8.20
C GLY A 202 18.92 15.31 6.96
N SER A 203 18.44 16.56 7.05
CA SER A 203 17.85 17.30 5.94
C SER A 203 18.19 18.76 6.01
N VAL A 204 18.25 19.44 4.85
CA VAL A 204 18.43 20.87 4.70
C VAL A 204 17.35 21.44 3.78
N ARG A 205 17.02 22.72 3.93
CA ARG A 205 16.07 23.45 3.07
C ARG A 205 16.74 24.44 2.12
N ALA A 206 18.04 24.49 2.11
CA ALA A 206 18.81 25.29 1.19
C ALA A 206 18.75 24.73 -0.24
N SER A 207 18.92 25.60 -1.22
CA SER A 207 19.08 25.22 -2.63
C SER A 207 20.42 24.54 -2.88
N ARG A 208 20.51 23.80 -4.00
CA ARG A 208 21.77 23.14 -4.41
C ARG A 208 22.94 24.13 -4.49
N LYS A 209 22.72 25.33 -5.02
CA LYS A 209 23.76 26.37 -5.13
C LYS A 209 24.27 26.83 -3.76
N GLU A 210 23.40 26.96 -2.77
CA GLU A 210 23.81 27.33 -1.40
C GLU A 210 24.58 26.20 -0.75
N ILE A 211 24.20 24.96 -0.98
CA ILE A 211 24.95 23.78 -0.51
C ILE A 211 26.34 23.76 -1.13
N GLU A 212 26.45 23.85 -2.47
CA GLU A 212 27.73 23.87 -3.19
C GLU A 212 28.65 24.99 -2.66
N LYS A 213 28.12 26.21 -2.50
CA LYS A 213 28.86 27.35 -1.95
C LYS A 213 29.37 27.13 -0.52
N PHE A 214 28.56 26.49 0.33
CA PHE A 214 28.97 26.15 1.70
C PHE A 214 30.18 25.21 1.70
N PHE A 215 30.14 24.16 0.86
CA PHE A 215 31.25 23.20 0.76
C PHE A 215 32.51 23.78 0.14
N GLU A 216 32.41 24.76 -0.77
CA GLU A 216 33.58 25.49 -1.31
C GLU A 216 34.27 26.34 -0.25
N THR A 217 33.54 26.84 0.74
CA THR A 217 34.08 27.73 1.78
C THR A 217 34.67 26.99 2.98
N GLU A 218 34.18 25.79 3.25
CA GLU A 218 34.50 24.95 4.41
C GLU A 218 35.42 23.75 4.06
N SER A 219 36.02 23.74 2.85
CA SER A 219 36.97 22.70 2.35
C SER A 219 38.35 22.96 2.80
#